data_bcc8712285fc26df9e95f1254917b4b2
#
_entry.id   bcc8712285fc26df9e95f1254917b4b2
#
_cell.length_a   1.000
_cell.length_b   1.000
_cell.length_c   1.000
_cell.angle_alpha   90.00
_cell.angle_beta   90.00
_cell.angle_gamma   90.00
#
_symmetry.space_group_name_H-M   'P 1'
#
loop_
_entity.id
_entity.type
_entity.pdbx_description
1 polymer ?
#
loop_
_entity_poly.entity_id
_entity_poly.type
_entity_poly.pdbx_seq_one_letter_code
_entity_poly.pdbx_strand_id
1 'polypeptide(L)'
;MDSNYILSTEFEDFIGVFDTRIECQPFIDHFEYLRECGSIFSAQTSMQSKFRKDEQAFIHELALQPSVKLFKEWNQLSEDCTRKYLQEYHDFIDIENVQQTAMKIQKTAPGGGYHTFHCENIAPGNYNRLLVTMLYLNDVDDGGETEFLHQSKRFKPEEGTFLIWPAGFTHMHRGNPPLKSEKYVITSWIEMKHV
;
A
#
# COMPACT_ATOMS: atom_id res chain seq x y z
N MET A 1 -22.00 -5.74 6.27
CA MET A 1 -22.23 -4.29 6.51
C MET A 1 -21.47 -3.59 5.41
N ASP A 2 -22.14 -2.77 4.63
CA ASP A 2 -21.46 -2.00 3.58
C ASP A 2 -20.51 -1.01 4.25
N SER A 3 -19.26 -1.05 3.81
CA SER A 3 -18.21 -0.14 4.30
C SER A 3 -18.61 1.31 4.03
N ASN A 4 -18.59 2.12 5.07
CA ASN A 4 -18.84 3.56 4.91
C ASN A 4 -17.72 4.29 4.12
N TYR A 5 -16.60 3.62 3.81
CA TYR A 5 -15.44 4.22 3.16
C TYR A 5 -15.41 4.04 1.63
N ILE A 6 -16.00 2.99 1.06
CA ILE A 6 -15.88 2.66 -0.36
C ILE A 6 -17.00 3.35 -1.15
N LEU A 7 -16.63 4.16 -2.14
CA LEU A 7 -17.53 4.89 -3.05
C LEU A 7 -17.78 4.11 -4.33
N SER A 8 -16.73 3.59 -4.96
CA SER A 8 -16.81 2.77 -6.17
C SER A 8 -15.75 1.67 -6.17
N THR A 9 -15.94 0.67 -7.00
CA THR A 9 -15.01 -0.45 -7.16
C THR A 9 -14.92 -0.88 -8.61
N GLU A 10 -13.69 -1.15 -9.07
CA GLU A 10 -13.40 -1.71 -10.38
C GLU A 10 -12.47 -2.91 -10.21
N PHE A 11 -12.70 -3.97 -11.00
CA PHE A 11 -11.88 -5.18 -10.97
C PHE A 11 -11.49 -5.57 -12.39
N GLU A 12 -10.18 -5.68 -12.63
CA GLU A 12 -9.65 -6.11 -13.92
C GLU A 12 -8.28 -6.76 -13.73
N ASP A 13 -8.06 -7.89 -14.41
CA ASP A 13 -6.77 -8.60 -14.36
C ASP A 13 -6.28 -8.91 -12.93
N PHE A 14 -7.18 -9.29 -12.03
CA PHE A 14 -6.91 -9.50 -10.60
C PHE A 14 -6.36 -8.26 -9.87
N ILE A 15 -6.57 -7.08 -10.42
CA ILE A 15 -6.31 -5.82 -9.72
C ILE A 15 -7.66 -5.23 -9.33
N GLY A 16 -7.84 -5.00 -8.03
CA GLY A 16 -8.99 -4.25 -7.50
C GLY A 16 -8.62 -2.79 -7.30
N VAL A 17 -9.45 -1.90 -7.79
CA VAL A 17 -9.35 -0.45 -7.63
C VAL A 17 -10.58 0.02 -6.87
N PHE A 18 -10.37 0.73 -5.77
CA PHE A 18 -11.42 1.25 -4.92
C PHE A 18 -11.24 2.75 -4.78
N ASP A 19 -12.27 3.50 -5.13
CA ASP A 19 -12.37 4.90 -4.77
C ASP A 19 -12.92 4.98 -3.34
N THR A 20 -12.22 5.69 -2.47
CA THR A 20 -12.57 5.75 -1.05
C THR A 20 -12.66 7.19 -0.55
N ARG A 21 -13.40 7.40 0.53
CA ARG A 21 -13.52 8.67 1.24
C ARG A 21 -12.82 8.67 2.59
N ILE A 22 -11.72 7.92 2.71
CA ILE A 22 -10.89 8.00 3.90
C ILE A 22 -10.19 9.35 3.96
N GLU A 23 -10.09 9.94 5.14
CA GLU A 23 -9.31 11.17 5.34
C GLU A 23 -7.82 10.85 5.29
N CYS A 24 -7.13 11.28 4.23
CA CYS A 24 -5.72 10.94 3.99
C CYS A 24 -4.75 11.85 4.76
N GLN A 25 -5.08 13.12 4.96
CA GLN A 25 -4.21 14.10 5.61
C GLN A 25 -3.70 13.67 7.00
N PRO A 26 -4.51 13.06 7.89
CA PRO A 26 -4.00 12.62 9.20
C PRO A 26 -2.86 11.59 9.12
N PHE A 27 -2.81 10.77 8.08
CA PHE A 27 -1.71 9.82 7.87
C PHE A 27 -0.43 10.54 7.43
N ILE A 28 -0.55 11.55 6.56
CA ILE A 28 0.57 12.39 6.14
C ILE A 28 1.14 13.16 7.33
N ASP A 29 0.29 13.84 8.11
CA ASP A 29 0.68 14.61 9.28
C ASP A 29 1.40 13.72 10.30
N HIS A 30 0.90 12.50 10.51
CA HIS A 30 1.55 11.55 11.40
C HIS A 30 2.91 11.08 10.89
N PHE A 31 3.04 10.84 9.58
CA PHE A 31 4.34 10.52 8.97
C PHE A 31 5.35 11.65 9.18
N GLU A 32 4.97 12.91 8.93
CA GLU A 32 5.86 14.07 9.10
C GLU A 32 6.24 14.27 10.57
N TYR A 33 5.32 14.05 11.50
CA TYR A 33 5.63 14.04 12.93
C TYR A 33 6.69 12.98 13.29
N LEU A 34 6.54 11.73 12.79
CA LEU A 34 7.54 10.68 13.01
C LEU A 34 8.88 11.01 12.38
N ARG A 35 8.87 11.69 11.23
CA ARG A 35 10.08 12.15 10.55
C ARG A 35 10.81 13.20 11.35
N GLU A 36 10.12 14.20 11.91
CA GLU A 36 10.68 15.21 12.79
C GLU A 36 11.26 14.59 14.07
N CYS A 37 10.64 13.54 14.60
CA CYS A 37 11.14 12.77 15.74
C CYS A 37 12.31 11.83 15.40
N GLY A 38 12.75 11.75 14.14
CA GLY A 38 13.79 10.81 13.72
C GLY A 38 13.37 9.34 13.74
N SER A 39 12.07 9.06 13.75
CA SER A 39 11.49 7.71 13.86
C SER A 39 11.09 7.11 12.50
N ILE A 40 11.80 7.48 11.44
CA ILE A 40 11.59 6.96 10.09
C ILE A 40 12.82 6.18 9.61
N PHE A 41 12.60 5.33 8.63
CA PHE A 41 13.62 4.60 7.92
C PHE A 41 13.83 5.21 6.53
N SER A 42 15.08 5.57 6.19
CA SER A 42 15.41 6.06 4.85
C SER A 42 16.10 4.97 4.04
N ALA A 43 15.51 4.62 2.90
CA ALA A 43 16.12 3.68 1.97
C ALA A 43 17.39 4.23 1.31
N GLN A 44 17.59 5.54 1.31
CA GLN A 44 18.79 6.17 0.73
C GLN A 44 20.08 5.81 1.48
N THR A 45 19.97 5.47 2.77
CA THR A 45 21.12 5.12 3.62
C THR A 45 21.35 3.60 3.74
N SER A 46 20.52 2.79 3.09
CA SER A 46 20.59 1.33 3.14
C SER A 46 21.24 0.72 1.89
N MET A 47 21.56 -0.57 1.94
CA MET A 47 22.00 -1.32 0.74
C MET A 47 20.91 -1.38 -0.36
N GLN A 48 19.68 -1.02 -0.04
CA GLN A 48 18.56 -0.94 -0.99
C GLN A 48 18.56 0.36 -1.81
N SER A 49 19.42 1.33 -1.50
CA SER A 49 19.50 2.64 -2.19
C SER A 49 19.69 2.56 -3.71
N LYS A 50 20.18 1.42 -4.23
CA LYS A 50 20.31 1.17 -5.68
C LYS A 50 18.95 0.94 -6.37
N PHE A 51 17.96 0.46 -5.62
CA PHE A 51 16.68 0.01 -6.17
C PHE A 51 15.52 0.91 -5.77
N ARG A 52 15.66 1.60 -4.64
CA ARG A 52 14.60 2.47 -4.12
C ARG A 52 15.17 3.70 -3.42
N LYS A 53 14.40 4.79 -3.50
CA LYS A 53 14.70 6.09 -2.88
C LYS A 53 13.42 6.65 -2.27
N ASP A 54 13.13 6.25 -1.06
CA ASP A 54 11.97 6.69 -0.30
C ASP A 54 12.27 6.74 1.20
N GLU A 55 11.42 7.39 1.95
CA GLU A 55 11.37 7.38 3.41
C GLU A 55 10.16 6.57 3.86
N GLN A 56 10.26 5.85 4.99
CA GLN A 56 9.25 4.91 5.45
C GLN A 56 9.04 5.02 6.95
N ALA A 57 7.77 4.94 7.38
CA ALA A 57 7.38 4.73 8.76
C ALA A 57 6.52 3.47 8.86
N PHE A 58 6.84 2.60 9.81
CA PHE A 58 6.04 1.41 10.12
C PHE A 58 5.19 1.69 11.35
N ILE A 59 3.90 1.43 11.24
CA ILE A 59 2.93 1.61 12.30
C ILE A 59 2.31 0.27 12.62
N HIS A 60 2.33 -0.10 13.88
CA HIS A 60 1.87 -1.36 14.39
C HIS A 60 0.72 -1.16 15.37
N GLU A 61 -0.05 -2.22 15.59
CA GLU A 61 -1.17 -2.24 16.54
C GLU A 61 -0.76 -1.80 17.97
N LEU A 62 0.48 -2.10 18.36
CA LEU A 62 1.02 -1.75 19.69
C LEU A 62 1.59 -0.32 19.77
N ALA A 63 1.47 0.47 18.71
CA ALA A 63 1.94 1.86 18.72
C ALA A 63 1.13 2.72 19.70
N LEU A 64 1.73 3.82 20.14
CA LEU A 64 1.07 4.79 21.00
C LEU A 64 0.10 5.69 20.20
N GLN A 65 -0.88 6.28 20.89
CA GLN A 65 -1.75 7.31 20.30
C GLN A 65 -0.92 8.47 19.72
N PRO A 66 -1.27 9.05 18.55
CA PRO A 66 -2.47 8.80 17.71
C PRO A 66 -2.34 7.63 16.74
N SER A 67 -1.18 6.99 16.63
CA SER A 67 -0.90 5.90 15.68
C SER A 67 -1.92 4.76 15.74
N VAL A 68 -2.41 4.43 16.94
CA VAL A 68 -3.41 3.35 17.13
C VAL A 68 -4.73 3.68 16.43
N LYS A 69 -5.17 4.97 16.45
CA LYS A 69 -6.40 5.37 15.75
C LYS A 69 -6.23 5.19 14.25
N LEU A 70 -5.16 5.73 13.68
CA LEU A 70 -4.86 5.64 12.25
C LEU A 70 -4.70 4.17 11.79
N PHE A 71 -4.04 3.36 12.62
CA PHE A 71 -3.91 1.92 12.34
C PHE A 71 -5.27 1.20 12.29
N LYS A 72 -6.19 1.54 13.19
CA LYS A 72 -7.55 0.97 13.18
C LYS A 72 -8.36 1.41 11.97
N GLU A 73 -8.27 2.67 11.57
CA GLU A 73 -8.95 3.19 10.38
C GLU A 73 -8.42 2.52 9.10
N TRP A 74 -7.11 2.39 8.99
CA TRP A 74 -6.47 1.64 7.91
C TRP A 74 -6.91 0.17 7.88
N ASN A 75 -6.88 -0.52 9.01
CA ASN A 75 -7.26 -1.93 9.08
C ASN A 75 -8.72 -2.13 8.67
N GLN A 76 -9.62 -1.27 9.11
CA GLN A 76 -11.03 -1.36 8.74
C GLN A 76 -11.21 -1.18 7.23
N LEU A 77 -10.60 -0.15 6.64
CA LEU A 77 -10.65 0.07 5.19
C LEU A 77 -10.07 -1.12 4.43
N SER A 78 -8.88 -1.56 4.81
CA SER A 78 -8.19 -2.65 4.13
C SER A 78 -8.94 -3.98 4.25
N GLU A 79 -9.54 -4.27 5.40
CA GLU A 79 -10.41 -5.45 5.58
C GLU A 79 -11.63 -5.39 4.68
N ASP A 80 -12.32 -4.24 4.61
CA ASP A 80 -13.50 -4.05 3.77
C ASP A 80 -13.18 -4.21 2.29
N CYS A 81 -12.07 -3.61 1.81
CA CYS A 81 -11.60 -3.76 0.43
C CYS A 81 -11.18 -5.21 0.13
N THR A 82 -10.45 -5.85 1.06
CA THR A 82 -10.02 -7.25 0.91
C THR A 82 -11.22 -8.19 0.84
N ARG A 83 -12.23 -7.99 1.67
CA ARG A 83 -13.47 -8.78 1.65
C ARG A 83 -14.18 -8.68 0.30
N LYS A 84 -14.34 -7.46 -0.24
CA LYS A 84 -14.94 -7.25 -1.58
C LYS A 84 -14.09 -7.88 -2.70
N TYR A 85 -12.77 -7.76 -2.61
CA TYR A 85 -11.85 -8.37 -3.56
C TYR A 85 -11.94 -9.90 -3.56
N LEU A 86 -11.98 -10.54 -2.38
CA LEU A 86 -12.12 -11.98 -2.27
C LEU A 86 -13.50 -12.47 -2.74
N GLN A 87 -14.56 -11.68 -2.55
CA GLN A 87 -15.89 -11.98 -3.09
C GLN A 87 -15.91 -11.95 -4.63
N GLU A 88 -15.18 -11.03 -5.26
CA GLU A 88 -15.09 -10.93 -6.73
C GLU A 88 -14.30 -12.09 -7.33
N TYR A 89 -13.13 -12.40 -6.74
CA TYR A 89 -12.18 -13.36 -7.29
C TYR A 89 -12.25 -14.74 -6.63
N HIS A 90 -13.31 -15.03 -5.94
CA HIS A 90 -13.73 -16.29 -5.35
C HIS A 90 -13.48 -16.55 -3.89
N ASP A 91 -14.46 -17.27 -3.36
CA ASP A 91 -14.59 -17.91 -2.06
C ASP A 91 -13.51 -18.99 -1.74
N PHE A 92 -12.40 -19.04 -2.47
CA PHE A 92 -11.32 -20.01 -2.20
C PHE A 92 -10.53 -19.69 -0.94
N ILE A 93 -10.60 -18.43 -0.51
CA ILE A 93 -9.84 -17.97 0.65
C ILE A 93 -10.83 -17.32 1.59
N ASP A 94 -11.01 -17.97 2.73
CA ASP A 94 -11.77 -17.39 3.82
C ASP A 94 -10.99 -16.21 4.41
N ILE A 95 -11.66 -15.06 4.57
CA ILE A 95 -11.09 -13.87 5.20
C ILE A 95 -10.56 -14.17 6.60
N GLU A 96 -11.11 -15.16 7.30
CA GLU A 96 -10.64 -15.59 8.61
C GLU A 96 -9.28 -16.29 8.59
N ASN A 97 -8.88 -16.83 7.43
CA ASN A 97 -7.58 -17.49 7.24
C ASN A 97 -6.45 -16.55 6.85
N VAL A 98 -6.75 -15.28 6.66
CA VAL A 98 -5.76 -14.27 6.34
C VAL A 98 -5.63 -13.24 7.47
N GLN A 99 -4.51 -12.55 7.47
CA GLN A 99 -4.23 -11.45 8.38
C GLN A 99 -3.54 -10.33 7.65
N GLN A 100 -3.82 -9.11 8.06
CA GLN A 100 -3.10 -7.95 7.59
C GLN A 100 -1.81 -7.77 8.39
N THR A 101 -0.74 -7.38 7.71
CA THR A 101 0.53 -7.03 8.35
C THR A 101 0.60 -5.55 8.72
N ALA A 102 1.75 -5.12 9.21
CA ALA A 102 1.97 -3.73 9.61
C ALA A 102 1.69 -2.74 8.47
N MET A 103 1.05 -1.64 8.79
CA MET A 103 0.90 -0.48 7.93
C MET A 103 2.25 0.22 7.73
N LYS A 104 2.63 0.41 6.48
CA LYS A 104 3.85 1.13 6.11
C LYS A 104 3.48 2.39 5.34
N ILE A 105 3.71 3.56 5.93
CA ILE A 105 3.57 4.84 5.22
C ILE A 105 4.90 5.13 4.54
N GLN A 106 4.85 5.54 3.28
CA GLN A 106 6.02 5.86 2.45
C GLN A 106 5.89 7.26 1.87
N LYS A 107 6.97 8.02 1.95
CA LYS A 107 7.15 9.30 1.28
C LYS A 107 8.19 9.16 0.18
N THR A 108 7.84 9.58 -1.02
CA THR A 108 8.73 9.58 -2.19
C THR A 108 8.89 11.00 -2.70
N ALA A 109 10.10 11.54 -2.63
CA ALA A 109 10.43 12.84 -3.18
C ALA A 109 10.52 12.80 -4.72
N PRO A 110 10.45 13.93 -5.42
CA PRO A 110 10.66 14.01 -6.85
C PRO A 110 11.94 13.30 -7.31
N GLY A 111 11.82 12.44 -8.34
CA GLY A 111 12.91 11.59 -8.83
C GLY A 111 13.22 10.35 -7.98
N GLY A 112 12.56 10.21 -6.82
CA GLY A 112 12.61 9.01 -5.99
C GLY A 112 11.66 7.91 -6.48
N GLY A 113 11.62 6.79 -5.77
CA GLY A 113 10.69 5.70 -6.06
C GLY A 113 11.30 4.31 -5.88
N TYR A 114 10.54 3.29 -6.23
CA TYR A 114 11.01 1.92 -6.34
C TYR A 114 10.98 1.51 -7.81
N HIS A 115 12.08 1.82 -8.51
CA HIS A 115 12.13 1.80 -9.98
C HIS A 115 12.27 0.40 -10.58
N THR A 116 12.65 -0.60 -9.78
CA THR A 116 12.81 -1.98 -10.25
C THR A 116 11.48 -2.72 -10.19
N PHE A 117 11.13 -3.40 -11.27
CA PHE A 117 10.00 -4.32 -11.24
C PHE A 117 10.27 -5.44 -10.24
N HIS A 118 9.33 -5.65 -9.33
CA HIS A 118 9.42 -6.63 -8.26
C HIS A 118 8.05 -7.25 -7.97
N CYS A 119 8.06 -8.31 -7.19
CA CYS A 119 6.88 -8.85 -6.53
C CYS A 119 7.21 -9.10 -5.05
N GLU A 120 6.20 -9.39 -4.23
CA GLU A 120 6.32 -9.25 -2.79
C GLU A 120 6.54 -10.55 -2.04
N ASN A 121 6.43 -11.72 -2.71
CA ASN A 121 6.43 -13.04 -2.05
C ASN A 121 7.57 -13.97 -2.47
N ILE A 122 8.65 -13.47 -3.09
CA ILE A 122 9.78 -14.32 -3.54
C ILE A 122 11.00 -14.31 -2.60
N ALA A 123 10.99 -13.50 -1.55
CA ALA A 123 12.08 -13.44 -0.59
C ALA A 123 11.81 -14.37 0.61
N PRO A 124 12.87 -14.95 1.22
CA PRO A 124 12.72 -15.68 2.47
C PRO A 124 11.99 -14.85 3.53
N GLY A 125 10.98 -15.43 4.17
CA GLY A 125 10.13 -14.75 5.16
C GLY A 125 8.91 -14.04 4.59
N ASN A 126 8.74 -13.97 3.26
CA ASN A 126 7.61 -13.29 2.62
C ASN A 126 6.70 -14.24 1.82
N TYR A 127 6.94 -15.55 1.88
CA TYR A 127 6.21 -16.54 1.06
C TYR A 127 4.72 -16.61 1.34
N ASN A 128 4.31 -16.23 2.55
CA ASN A 128 2.93 -16.22 3.00
C ASN A 128 2.14 -14.98 2.52
N ARG A 129 2.80 -14.00 1.89
CA ARG A 129 2.12 -12.84 1.30
C ARG A 129 1.26 -13.28 0.12
N LEU A 130 -0.03 -13.07 0.27
CA LEU A 130 -1.04 -13.42 -0.71
C LEU A 130 -1.40 -12.25 -1.59
N LEU A 131 -1.71 -11.11 -0.96
CA LEU A 131 -2.10 -9.87 -1.63
C LEU A 131 -1.25 -8.70 -1.13
N VAL A 132 -1.14 -7.71 -1.98
CA VAL A 132 -0.61 -6.37 -1.64
C VAL A 132 -1.77 -5.41 -1.59
N THR A 133 -1.78 -4.54 -0.60
CA THR A 133 -2.72 -3.43 -0.48
C THR A 133 -1.97 -2.11 -0.49
N MET A 134 -2.50 -1.12 -1.19
CA MET A 134 -1.90 0.21 -1.28
C MET A 134 -2.98 1.29 -1.34
N LEU A 135 -2.77 2.39 -0.62
CA LEU A 135 -3.61 3.58 -0.64
C LEU A 135 -2.76 4.79 -1.02
N TYR A 136 -3.18 5.54 -2.03
CA TYR A 136 -2.59 6.85 -2.31
C TYR A 136 -3.15 7.89 -1.32
N LEU A 137 -2.25 8.62 -0.67
CA LEU A 137 -2.61 9.60 0.35
C LEU A 137 -2.70 11.04 -0.21
N ASN A 138 -2.24 11.25 -1.42
CA ASN A 138 -2.33 12.55 -2.10
C ASN A 138 -2.30 12.39 -3.62
N ASP A 139 -2.79 13.40 -4.30
CA ASP A 139 -2.67 13.52 -5.75
C ASP A 139 -1.24 13.78 -6.19
N VAL A 140 -0.83 13.19 -7.31
CA VAL A 140 0.42 13.50 -8.00
C VAL A 140 0.14 13.72 -9.48
N ASP A 141 0.32 14.96 -9.94
CA ASP A 141 -0.02 15.34 -11.33
C ASP A 141 0.90 14.72 -12.37
N ASP A 142 2.20 14.68 -12.11
CA ASP A 142 3.21 14.22 -13.04
C ASP A 142 4.04 13.07 -12.48
N GLY A 143 3.95 11.90 -13.09
CA GLY A 143 4.66 10.69 -12.67
C GLY A 143 4.03 10.04 -11.41
N GLY A 144 4.82 9.26 -10.71
CA GLY A 144 4.40 8.63 -9.45
C GLY A 144 3.50 7.40 -9.60
N GLU A 145 3.16 6.99 -10.82
CA GLU A 145 2.25 5.88 -11.06
C GLU A 145 2.78 4.57 -10.47
N THR A 146 1.85 3.69 -10.10
CA THR A 146 2.12 2.27 -9.91
C THR A 146 1.93 1.56 -11.23
N GLU A 147 3.02 0.99 -11.76
CA GLU A 147 3.05 0.34 -13.07
C GLU A 147 3.15 -1.17 -12.92
N PHE A 148 2.26 -1.89 -13.62
CA PHE A 148 2.23 -3.34 -13.71
C PHE A 148 2.79 -3.82 -15.04
N LEU A 149 3.83 -4.66 -14.99
CA LEU A 149 4.57 -5.09 -16.17
C LEU A 149 3.71 -5.95 -17.12
N HIS A 150 3.11 -7.01 -16.59
CA HIS A 150 2.43 -8.00 -17.41
C HIS A 150 1.04 -7.56 -17.85
N GLN A 151 0.36 -6.75 -17.03
CA GLN A 151 -0.95 -6.20 -17.32
C GLN A 151 -0.87 -4.95 -18.22
N SER A 152 0.35 -4.37 -18.40
CA SER A 152 0.57 -3.13 -19.15
C SER A 152 -0.29 -1.96 -18.64
N LYS A 153 -0.51 -1.91 -17.32
CA LYS A 153 -1.35 -0.92 -16.65
C LYS A 153 -0.51 0.04 -15.81
N ARG A 154 -1.00 1.27 -15.71
CA ARG A 154 -0.46 2.31 -14.82
C ARG A 154 -1.60 2.98 -14.09
N PHE A 155 -1.48 3.03 -12.78
CA PHE A 155 -2.43 3.70 -11.89
C PHE A 155 -1.82 5.02 -11.41
N LYS A 156 -2.47 6.12 -11.78
CA LYS A 156 -2.07 7.46 -11.33
C LYS A 156 -2.35 7.59 -9.83
N PRO A 157 -1.46 8.25 -9.06
CA PRO A 157 -1.76 8.57 -7.67
C PRO A 157 -2.88 9.61 -7.59
N GLU A 158 -4.04 9.17 -7.16
CA GLU A 158 -5.20 9.99 -6.83
C GLU A 158 -5.56 9.75 -5.37
N GLU A 159 -5.72 10.82 -4.59
CA GLU A 159 -6.01 10.73 -3.16
C GLU A 159 -7.24 9.85 -2.90
N GLY A 160 -7.12 8.94 -1.94
CA GLY A 160 -8.19 8.03 -1.58
C GLY A 160 -8.32 6.79 -2.48
N THR A 161 -7.54 6.68 -3.57
CA THR A 161 -7.55 5.47 -4.39
C THR A 161 -6.79 4.34 -3.68
N PHE A 162 -7.51 3.25 -3.40
CA PHE A 162 -6.96 2.03 -2.81
C PHE A 162 -6.83 0.95 -3.88
N LEU A 163 -5.67 0.33 -3.96
CA LEU A 163 -5.36 -0.77 -4.87
C LEU A 163 -5.14 -2.06 -4.08
N ILE A 164 -5.56 -3.19 -4.65
CA ILE A 164 -5.27 -4.54 -4.14
C ILE A 164 -4.95 -5.48 -5.30
N TRP A 165 -3.91 -6.31 -5.16
CA TRP A 165 -3.47 -7.23 -6.20
C TRP A 165 -2.69 -8.42 -5.63
N PRO A 166 -2.55 -9.55 -6.38
CA PRO A 166 -1.74 -10.69 -5.97
C PRO A 166 -0.27 -10.34 -5.74
N ALA A 167 0.31 -10.85 -4.65
CA ALA A 167 1.69 -10.56 -4.26
C ALA A 167 2.75 -11.26 -5.14
N GLY A 168 2.33 -12.19 -6.02
CA GLY A 168 3.20 -13.07 -6.79
C GLY A 168 3.77 -12.46 -8.07
N PHE A 169 4.62 -13.23 -8.73
CA PHE A 169 5.35 -12.81 -9.95
C PHE A 169 4.45 -12.51 -11.16
N THR A 170 3.21 -12.94 -11.15
CA THR A 170 2.22 -12.58 -12.19
C THR A 170 1.87 -11.08 -12.16
N HIS A 171 2.08 -10.43 -11.02
CA HIS A 171 1.82 -9.00 -10.82
C HIS A 171 3.10 -8.23 -10.47
N MET A 172 4.12 -8.43 -11.31
CA MET A 172 5.34 -7.62 -11.23
C MET A 172 5.01 -6.15 -11.41
N HIS A 173 5.38 -5.34 -10.43
CA HIS A 173 5.06 -3.92 -10.41
C HIS A 173 6.25 -3.07 -9.96
N ARG A 174 6.15 -1.76 -10.21
CA ARG A 174 7.11 -0.76 -9.73
C ARG A 174 6.41 0.56 -9.43
N GLY A 175 7.04 1.39 -8.62
CA GLY A 175 6.66 2.79 -8.43
C GLY A 175 7.47 3.69 -9.36
N ASN A 176 6.82 4.35 -10.29
CA ASN A 176 7.44 5.37 -11.12
C ASN A 176 7.78 6.62 -10.27
N PRO A 177 8.82 7.40 -10.62
CA PRO A 177 9.17 8.60 -9.89
C PRO A 177 8.08 9.66 -10.03
N PRO A 178 7.64 10.31 -8.95
CA PRO A 178 6.95 11.57 -9.06
C PRO A 178 7.93 12.62 -9.61
N LEU A 179 7.45 13.53 -10.48
CA LEU A 179 8.35 14.46 -11.17
C LEU A 179 8.40 15.85 -10.54
N LYS A 180 7.31 16.31 -9.92
CA LYS A 180 7.20 17.66 -9.38
C LYS A 180 6.86 17.73 -7.90
N SER A 181 5.97 16.87 -7.43
CA SER A 181 5.46 16.86 -6.06
C SER A 181 5.89 15.61 -5.32
N GLU A 182 5.79 15.61 -4.01
CA GLU A 182 6.00 14.43 -3.17
C GLU A 182 4.81 13.50 -3.29
N LYS A 183 5.07 12.19 -3.25
CA LYS A 183 4.06 11.14 -3.20
C LYS A 183 4.04 10.47 -1.84
N TYR A 184 2.86 10.36 -1.26
CA TYR A 184 2.63 9.59 -0.04
C TYR A 184 1.72 8.41 -0.33
N VAL A 185 2.09 7.24 0.17
CA VAL A 185 1.29 6.02 0.06
C VAL A 185 1.33 5.20 1.35
N ILE A 186 0.27 4.49 1.63
CA ILE A 186 0.31 3.37 2.57
C ILE A 186 0.47 2.09 1.76
N THR A 187 1.33 1.18 2.22
CA THR A 187 1.45 -0.18 1.69
C THR A 187 1.38 -1.18 2.83
N SER A 188 0.65 -2.26 2.63
CA SER A 188 0.56 -3.38 3.55
C SER A 188 0.38 -4.68 2.76
N TRP A 189 0.36 -5.80 3.46
CA TRP A 189 0.19 -7.12 2.85
C TRP A 189 -0.87 -7.91 3.59
N ILE A 190 -1.61 -8.69 2.83
CA ILE A 190 -2.50 -9.72 3.35
C ILE A 190 -1.74 -11.04 3.27
N GLU A 191 -1.55 -11.68 4.39
CA GLU A 191 -0.78 -12.91 4.54
C GLU A 191 -1.67 -14.05 5.01
N MET A 192 -1.34 -15.28 4.58
CA MET A 192 -1.96 -16.47 5.17
C MET A 192 -1.53 -16.59 6.63
N LYS A 193 -2.49 -16.85 7.52
CA LYS A 193 -2.17 -17.16 8.91
C LYS A 193 -1.39 -18.47 9.00
N HIS A 194 -0.38 -18.49 9.81
CA HIS A 194 0.28 -19.74 10.16
C HIS A 194 -0.65 -20.57 11.05
N VAL A 195 -0.89 -21.80 10.65
CA VAL A 195 -1.62 -22.81 11.43
C VAL A 195 -0.67 -23.40 12.46
#